data_753cfd7b5882c257bbf84d21ba2194a8
#
_entry.id   753cfd7b5882c257bbf84d21ba2194a8
#
_cell.length_a   1.000
_cell.length_b   1.000
_cell.length_c   1.000
_cell.angle_alpha   90.00
_cell.angle_beta   90.00
_cell.angle_gamma   90.00
#
_symmetry.space_group_name_H-M   'P 1'
#
loop_
_entity.id
_entity.type
_entity.pdbx_description
1 polymer ?
#
loop_
_entity_poly.entity_id
_entity_poly.type
_entity_poly.pdbx_seq_one_letter_code
_entity_poly.pdbx_strand_id
1 'polypeptide(L)'
;MHVTITVPEETTAGFAVAADRDPGDLAAKVRRGLPRPLGAAVAGHLGTPQLMLTCHPAGSSPWNLSEVTGDDEDDALRARQAGWHIGVTCVLPASDLPSGPHLARATAKAIADSLRGVPVDLATGRTLPATRPDRLDDFFLADDWLGTVLPPYRNSGRCTADEDDIDGCACVALSTRGLGRFGLPELEITDVACPHDLAALNILRTTAQRLLPLGRHPGDHTLPGELLLTSADFSAFWGNRDPMWDDGPIAVRLTENASGRLGVLPPAAFPGTLNEWLWDELPPVLHELLGWDLERAAPPG
;
A
#
# COMPACT_ATOMS: atom_id res chain seq x y z
N MET A 1 -20.55 -19.26 -1.50
CA MET A 1 -19.98 -18.40 -2.57
C MET A 1 -18.48 -18.55 -2.52
N HIS A 2 -17.77 -18.54 -3.63
CA HIS A 2 -16.31 -18.59 -3.69
C HIS A 2 -15.80 -17.42 -4.49
N VAL A 3 -14.59 -16.96 -4.20
CA VAL A 3 -13.88 -15.92 -4.95
C VAL A 3 -12.59 -16.53 -5.46
N THR A 4 -12.23 -16.24 -6.72
CA THR A 4 -10.98 -16.72 -7.31
C THR A 4 -9.99 -15.57 -7.46
N ILE A 5 -8.80 -15.72 -6.89
CA ILE A 5 -7.68 -14.80 -7.05
C ILE A 5 -6.66 -15.48 -7.97
N THR A 6 -6.35 -14.86 -9.09
CA THR A 6 -5.29 -15.31 -10.00
C THR A 6 -4.00 -14.56 -9.68
N VAL A 7 -3.01 -15.25 -9.16
CA VAL A 7 -1.66 -14.70 -8.89
C VAL A 7 -0.78 -14.95 -10.12
N PRO A 8 -0.15 -13.91 -10.70
CA PRO A 8 0.71 -14.05 -11.87
C PRO A 8 2.01 -14.79 -11.54
N GLU A 9 2.66 -15.36 -12.56
CA GLU A 9 3.98 -16.01 -12.40
C GLU A 9 5.07 -15.04 -11.97
N GLU A 10 5.01 -13.79 -12.46
CA GLU A 10 5.92 -12.72 -12.13
C GLU A 10 5.18 -11.51 -11.59
N THR A 11 5.79 -10.81 -10.65
CA THR A 11 5.27 -9.56 -10.09
C THR A 11 6.17 -8.40 -10.47
N THR A 12 5.55 -7.23 -10.60
CA THR A 12 6.25 -5.99 -10.97
C THR A 12 6.15 -4.97 -9.87
N ALA A 13 7.29 -4.45 -9.44
CA ALA A 13 7.36 -3.29 -8.54
C ALA A 13 8.00 -2.11 -9.27
N GLY A 14 7.30 -0.97 -9.26
CA GLY A 14 7.70 0.25 -9.94
C GLY A 14 7.85 1.43 -8.98
N PHE A 15 8.97 2.14 -9.10
CA PHE A 15 9.23 3.40 -8.41
C PHE A 15 9.74 4.43 -9.39
N ALA A 16 9.56 5.70 -9.09
CA ALA A 16 10.19 6.79 -9.81
C ALA A 16 11.05 7.61 -8.85
N VAL A 17 12.12 8.22 -9.38
CA VAL A 17 12.87 9.26 -8.67
C VAL A 17 12.68 10.55 -9.44
N ALA A 18 12.09 11.54 -8.80
CA ALA A 18 11.94 12.89 -9.30
C ALA A 18 13.23 13.68 -9.00
N ALA A 19 13.87 14.25 -10.01
CA ALA A 19 15.15 14.96 -9.85
C ALA A 19 15.20 16.22 -10.73
N ASP A 20 15.95 17.23 -10.27
CA ASP A 20 16.09 18.51 -10.99
C ASP A 20 17.19 18.48 -12.06
N ARG A 21 18.07 17.49 -12.01
CA ARG A 21 19.26 17.40 -12.85
C ARG A 21 19.29 16.10 -13.65
N ASP A 22 19.93 16.17 -14.79
CA ASP A 22 20.29 15.00 -15.58
C ASP A 22 21.03 13.98 -14.69
N PRO A 23 20.53 12.76 -14.58
CA PRO A 23 21.07 11.76 -13.67
C PRO A 23 22.44 11.22 -14.07
N GLY A 24 22.86 11.32 -15.33
CA GLY A 24 24.11 10.76 -15.81
C GLY A 24 24.18 9.24 -15.64
N ASP A 25 25.33 8.69 -15.19
CA ASP A 25 25.51 7.25 -14.98
C ASP A 25 24.78 6.75 -13.71
N LEU A 26 23.56 6.30 -13.89
CA LEU A 26 22.71 5.75 -12.84
C LEU A 26 23.27 4.47 -12.23
N ALA A 27 23.82 3.57 -13.07
CA ALA A 27 24.32 2.29 -12.59
C ALA A 27 25.50 2.45 -11.63
N ALA A 28 26.40 3.39 -11.92
CA ALA A 28 27.50 3.70 -11.03
C ALA A 28 27.03 4.34 -9.70
N LYS A 29 25.97 5.15 -9.74
CA LYS A 29 25.36 5.75 -8.54
C LYS A 29 24.76 4.68 -7.63
N VAL A 30 23.97 3.78 -8.19
CA VAL A 30 23.32 2.67 -7.45
C VAL A 30 24.38 1.78 -6.79
N ARG A 31 25.42 1.37 -7.53
CA ARG A 31 26.48 0.51 -6.98
C ARG A 31 27.25 1.13 -5.81
N ARG A 32 27.33 2.46 -5.76
CA ARG A 32 28.01 3.18 -4.66
C ARG A 32 27.11 3.47 -3.47
N GLY A 33 25.79 3.61 -3.71
CA GLY A 33 24.84 4.07 -2.70
C GLY A 33 24.28 2.96 -1.80
N LEU A 34 24.41 1.68 -2.18
CA LEU A 34 23.76 0.59 -1.46
C LEU A 34 24.74 -0.18 -0.57
N PRO A 35 24.43 -0.32 0.73
CA PRO A 35 25.20 -1.15 1.65
C PRO A 35 24.98 -2.64 1.38
N ARG A 36 25.90 -3.50 1.85
CA ARG A 36 25.70 -4.96 1.84
C ARG A 36 24.68 -5.36 2.92
N PRO A 37 23.85 -6.42 2.73
CA PRO A 37 23.83 -7.36 1.57
C PRO A 37 23.05 -6.83 0.36
N LEU A 38 22.21 -5.79 0.52
CA LEU A 38 21.28 -5.28 -0.47
C LEU A 38 21.98 -4.85 -1.77
N GLY A 39 23.15 -4.19 -1.66
CA GLY A 39 23.94 -3.79 -2.81
C GLY A 39 24.40 -4.96 -3.68
N ALA A 40 24.70 -6.13 -3.09
CA ALA A 40 25.05 -7.32 -3.83
C ALA A 40 23.85 -7.91 -4.60
N ALA A 41 22.69 -7.97 -3.97
CA ALA A 41 21.45 -8.42 -4.58
C ALA A 41 21.04 -7.52 -5.77
N VAL A 42 21.06 -6.20 -5.56
CA VAL A 42 20.77 -5.22 -6.62
C VAL A 42 21.78 -5.35 -7.77
N ALA A 43 23.09 -5.47 -7.47
CA ALA A 43 24.11 -5.58 -8.50
C ALA A 43 23.95 -6.83 -9.39
N GLY A 44 23.39 -7.92 -8.85
CA GLY A 44 23.11 -9.15 -9.61
C GLY A 44 22.02 -8.99 -10.66
N HIS A 45 21.09 -8.07 -10.46
CA HIS A 45 19.94 -7.86 -11.35
C HIS A 45 20.02 -6.55 -12.16
N LEU A 46 20.87 -5.60 -11.75
CA LEU A 46 20.94 -4.26 -12.35
C LEU A 46 21.36 -4.31 -13.82
N GLY A 47 20.53 -3.76 -14.70
CA GLY A 47 20.74 -3.75 -16.13
C GLY A 47 20.30 -5.03 -16.84
N THR A 48 19.63 -5.93 -16.15
CA THR A 48 18.92 -7.08 -16.71
C THR A 48 17.42 -6.76 -16.85
N PRO A 49 16.62 -7.59 -17.54
CA PRO A 49 15.16 -7.44 -17.55
C PRO A 49 14.50 -7.47 -16.16
N GLN A 50 15.20 -8.04 -15.17
CA GLN A 50 14.70 -8.16 -13.79
C GLN A 50 14.81 -6.87 -12.98
N LEU A 51 15.79 -5.99 -13.29
CA LEU A 51 15.92 -4.68 -12.64
C LEU A 51 16.38 -3.63 -13.66
N MET A 52 15.41 -2.91 -14.18
CA MET A 52 15.58 -1.91 -15.24
C MET A 52 15.57 -0.50 -14.67
N LEU A 53 16.45 0.33 -15.24
CA LEU A 53 16.47 1.78 -15.02
C LEU A 53 16.12 2.49 -16.32
N THR A 54 15.22 3.45 -16.24
CA THR A 54 14.87 4.33 -17.37
C THR A 54 14.99 5.78 -16.94
N CYS A 55 15.22 6.68 -17.89
CA CYS A 55 15.35 8.10 -17.60
C CYS A 55 14.59 8.92 -18.64
N HIS A 56 13.77 9.84 -18.18
CA HIS A 56 12.93 10.68 -19.02
C HIS A 56 12.94 12.11 -18.53
N PRO A 57 13.01 13.12 -19.43
CA PRO A 57 12.58 14.47 -19.08
C PRO A 57 11.11 14.44 -18.62
N ALA A 58 10.75 15.24 -17.63
CA ALA A 58 9.42 15.22 -17.04
C ALA A 58 8.28 15.37 -18.08
N GLY A 59 8.48 16.24 -19.08
CA GLY A 59 7.50 16.47 -20.15
C GLY A 59 7.27 15.29 -21.11
N SER A 60 8.13 14.26 -21.07
CA SER A 60 8.01 13.03 -21.88
C SER A 60 7.97 11.75 -21.02
N SER A 61 7.79 11.92 -19.73
CA SER A 61 7.71 10.82 -18.78
C SER A 61 6.43 10.00 -18.97
N PRO A 62 6.49 8.65 -18.86
CA PRO A 62 5.29 7.83 -18.87
C PRO A 62 4.49 7.93 -17.56
N TRP A 63 5.05 8.55 -16.52
CA TRP A 63 4.41 8.69 -15.20
C TRP A 63 3.89 10.10 -15.00
N ASN A 64 2.64 10.21 -14.55
CA ASN A 64 2.07 11.47 -14.09
C ASN A 64 2.38 11.66 -12.60
N LEU A 65 3.35 12.50 -12.28
CA LEU A 65 3.70 12.83 -10.90
C LEU A 65 2.99 14.09 -10.38
N SER A 66 2.07 14.71 -11.14
CA SER A 66 1.37 15.95 -10.73
C SER A 66 0.44 15.76 -9.52
N GLU A 67 0.01 14.52 -9.25
CA GLU A 67 -0.91 14.17 -8.15
C GLU A 67 -0.21 13.43 -7.01
N VAL A 68 1.13 13.38 -7.03
CA VAL A 68 1.89 12.74 -5.95
C VAL A 68 1.64 13.45 -4.64
N THR A 69 1.40 12.64 -3.61
CA THR A 69 1.24 13.08 -2.22
C THR A 69 2.36 12.53 -1.36
N GLY A 70 2.49 12.99 -0.14
CA GLY A 70 3.49 12.48 0.81
C GLY A 70 3.24 13.07 2.19
N ASP A 71 3.93 12.54 3.19
CA ASP A 71 3.86 13.05 4.56
C ASP A 71 4.61 14.40 4.66
N ASP A 72 5.60 14.61 3.80
CA ASP A 72 6.28 15.89 3.61
C ASP A 72 5.77 16.57 2.32
N GLU A 73 5.06 17.70 2.48
CA GLU A 73 4.50 18.45 1.36
C GLU A 73 5.59 19.11 0.51
N ASP A 74 6.74 19.47 1.09
CA ASP A 74 7.87 20.02 0.33
C ASP A 74 8.45 18.97 -0.61
N ASP A 75 8.58 17.72 -0.16
CA ASP A 75 9.01 16.61 -1.01
C ASP A 75 7.96 16.30 -2.09
N ALA A 76 6.67 16.32 -1.75
CA ALA A 76 5.61 16.13 -2.73
C ALA A 76 5.63 17.26 -3.79
N LEU A 77 5.81 18.51 -3.39
CA LEU A 77 5.93 19.65 -4.29
C LEU A 77 7.17 19.53 -5.19
N ARG A 78 8.32 19.17 -4.64
CA ARG A 78 9.55 18.93 -5.39
C ARG A 78 9.38 17.82 -6.42
N ALA A 79 8.71 16.72 -6.04
CA ALA A 79 8.42 15.62 -6.97
C ALA A 79 7.55 16.07 -8.15
N ARG A 80 6.52 16.88 -7.87
CA ARG A 80 5.62 17.45 -8.91
C ARG A 80 6.31 18.42 -9.87
N GLN A 81 7.35 19.13 -9.42
CA GLN A 81 8.06 20.17 -10.19
C GLN A 81 9.37 19.71 -10.82
N ALA A 82 9.77 18.47 -10.59
CA ALA A 82 11.05 17.94 -11.04
C ALA A 82 11.20 17.96 -12.57
N GLY A 83 12.40 18.24 -13.05
CA GLY A 83 12.71 18.27 -14.50
C GLY A 83 12.96 16.89 -15.10
N TRP A 84 13.26 15.88 -14.28
CA TRP A 84 13.61 14.52 -14.70
C TRP A 84 12.91 13.48 -13.85
N HIS A 85 12.44 12.41 -14.51
CA HIS A 85 11.88 11.23 -13.86
C HIS A 85 12.74 10.00 -14.19
N ILE A 86 13.28 9.35 -13.17
CA ILE A 86 14.06 8.14 -13.28
C ILE A 86 13.21 6.97 -12.82
N GLY A 87 12.86 6.06 -13.71
CA GLY A 87 12.11 4.86 -13.39
C GLY A 87 12.99 3.74 -12.90
N VAL A 88 12.53 3.05 -11.88
CA VAL A 88 13.10 1.81 -11.36
C VAL A 88 12.00 0.76 -11.41
N THR A 89 12.20 -0.25 -12.26
CA THR A 89 11.24 -1.35 -12.40
C THR A 89 11.92 -2.66 -12.08
N CYS A 90 11.37 -3.41 -11.14
CA CYS A 90 11.83 -4.77 -10.82
C CYS A 90 10.73 -5.76 -11.16
N VAL A 91 11.10 -6.80 -11.94
CA VAL A 91 10.22 -7.91 -12.32
C VAL A 91 10.89 -9.20 -11.85
N LEU A 92 10.26 -9.87 -10.89
CA LEU A 92 10.77 -11.15 -10.35
C LEU A 92 9.62 -12.16 -10.23
N PRO A 93 9.97 -13.48 -10.17
CA PRO A 93 8.98 -14.51 -9.87
C PRO A 93 8.19 -14.18 -8.60
N ALA A 94 6.91 -14.46 -8.62
CA ALA A 94 6.05 -14.24 -7.45
C ALA A 94 6.52 -15.03 -6.21
N SER A 95 7.14 -16.20 -6.42
CA SER A 95 7.76 -17.00 -5.35
C SER A 95 8.87 -16.25 -4.57
N ASP A 96 9.48 -15.23 -5.19
CA ASP A 96 10.57 -14.46 -4.60
C ASP A 96 10.08 -13.22 -3.81
N LEU A 97 8.77 -13.07 -3.65
CA LEU A 97 8.21 -11.98 -2.83
C LEU A 97 8.66 -12.09 -1.37
N PRO A 98 8.98 -10.98 -0.72
CA PRO A 98 8.88 -9.59 -1.17
C PRO A 98 10.18 -9.01 -1.79
N SER A 99 11.13 -9.84 -2.24
CA SER A 99 12.46 -9.39 -2.69
C SER A 99 12.39 -8.36 -3.83
N GLY A 100 11.53 -8.58 -4.84
CA GLY A 100 11.37 -7.65 -5.96
C GLY A 100 11.01 -6.21 -5.54
N PRO A 101 9.93 -6.01 -4.78
CA PRO A 101 9.59 -4.72 -4.20
C PRO A 101 10.73 -4.08 -3.39
N HIS A 102 11.42 -4.85 -2.55
CA HIS A 102 12.57 -4.35 -1.76
C HIS A 102 13.72 -3.87 -2.64
N LEU A 103 14.11 -4.66 -3.67
CA LEU A 103 15.20 -4.28 -4.57
C LEU A 103 14.87 -3.01 -5.34
N ALA A 104 13.64 -2.87 -5.83
CA ALA A 104 13.20 -1.68 -6.55
C ALA A 104 13.21 -0.45 -5.64
N ARG A 105 12.63 -0.54 -4.44
CA ARG A 105 12.55 0.58 -3.47
C ARG A 105 13.93 1.03 -3.04
N ALA A 106 14.80 0.11 -2.67
CA ALA A 106 16.16 0.43 -2.26
C ALA A 106 16.99 1.06 -3.39
N THR A 107 16.80 0.58 -4.62
CA THR A 107 17.44 1.18 -5.80
C THR A 107 16.97 2.60 -6.03
N ALA A 108 15.66 2.85 -5.93
CA ALA A 108 15.09 4.19 -6.07
C ALA A 108 15.61 5.14 -4.99
N LYS A 109 15.64 4.71 -3.71
CA LYS A 109 16.22 5.51 -2.61
C LYS A 109 17.69 5.82 -2.84
N ALA A 110 18.51 4.86 -3.25
CA ALA A 110 19.94 5.09 -3.53
C ALA A 110 20.16 6.10 -4.67
N ILE A 111 19.32 6.07 -5.71
CA ILE A 111 19.34 7.07 -6.78
C ILE A 111 18.92 8.44 -6.22
N ALA A 112 17.84 8.49 -5.46
CA ALA A 112 17.33 9.72 -4.85
C ALA A 112 18.39 10.38 -3.97
N ASP A 113 19.04 9.63 -3.09
CA ASP A 113 20.13 10.13 -2.23
C ASP A 113 21.28 10.72 -3.06
N SER A 114 21.69 10.02 -4.13
CA SER A 114 22.81 10.46 -4.97
C SER A 114 22.50 11.72 -5.78
N LEU A 115 21.24 11.95 -6.12
CA LEU A 115 20.77 13.08 -6.93
C LEU A 115 20.16 14.21 -6.08
N ARG A 116 19.96 13.99 -4.79
CA ARG A 116 19.10 14.81 -3.92
C ARG A 116 17.68 14.92 -4.50
N GLY A 117 17.21 13.83 -5.09
CA GLY A 117 15.87 13.71 -5.66
C GLY A 117 14.87 13.19 -4.64
N VAL A 118 13.62 13.07 -5.08
CA VAL A 118 12.52 12.54 -4.27
C VAL A 118 12.11 11.17 -4.80
N PRO A 119 12.20 10.09 -4.01
CA PRO A 119 11.72 8.80 -4.44
C PRO A 119 10.20 8.73 -4.30
N VAL A 120 9.53 8.23 -5.33
CA VAL A 120 8.07 8.11 -5.42
C VAL A 120 7.70 6.66 -5.67
N ASP A 121 6.77 6.15 -4.90
CA ASP A 121 6.14 4.85 -5.12
C ASP A 121 5.02 4.99 -6.16
N LEU A 122 5.18 4.37 -7.33
CA LEU A 122 4.22 4.48 -8.43
C LEU A 122 2.91 3.72 -8.16
N ALA A 123 2.92 2.72 -7.29
CA ALA A 123 1.72 1.97 -6.97
C ALA A 123 0.81 2.72 -5.97
N THR A 124 1.40 3.37 -4.97
CA THR A 124 0.65 4.15 -3.98
C THR A 124 0.45 5.60 -4.39
N GLY A 125 1.30 6.13 -5.30
CA GLY A 125 1.31 7.55 -5.69
C GLY A 125 1.88 8.46 -4.60
N ARG A 126 2.74 7.93 -3.70
CA ARG A 126 3.29 8.69 -2.57
C ARG A 126 4.80 8.82 -2.63
N THR A 127 5.31 9.90 -2.07
CA THR A 127 6.75 10.03 -1.79
C THR A 127 7.15 9.03 -0.71
N LEU A 128 8.38 8.53 -0.79
CA LEU A 128 8.92 7.64 0.23
C LEU A 128 9.74 8.46 1.24
N PRO A 129 9.63 8.16 2.55
CA PRO A 129 10.44 8.83 3.55
C PRO A 129 11.93 8.52 3.36
N ALA A 130 12.77 9.57 3.41
CA ALA A 130 14.22 9.45 3.24
C ALA A 130 14.88 8.73 4.43
N THR A 131 14.29 8.81 5.63
CA THR A 131 14.93 8.42 6.89
C THR A 131 14.89 6.93 7.20
N ARG A 132 14.15 6.12 6.46
CA ARG A 132 13.97 4.69 6.76
C ARG A 132 14.85 3.82 5.86
N PRO A 133 15.89 3.18 6.39
CA PRO A 133 16.66 2.20 5.61
C PRO A 133 15.81 0.96 5.31
N ASP A 134 15.84 0.50 4.07
CA ASP A 134 15.21 -0.76 3.70
C ASP A 134 16.04 -1.92 4.26
N ARG A 135 15.37 -2.86 4.91
CA ARG A 135 15.93 -4.12 5.40
C ARG A 135 15.26 -5.28 4.67
N LEU A 136 16.06 -6.20 4.14
CA LEU A 136 15.53 -7.38 3.45
C LEU A 136 14.82 -8.35 4.41
N ASP A 137 15.24 -8.36 5.67
CA ASP A 137 14.77 -9.31 6.69
C ASP A 137 13.48 -8.85 7.39
N ASP A 138 13.14 -7.56 7.27
CA ASP A 138 11.97 -6.97 7.91
C ASP A 138 10.98 -6.51 6.83
N PHE A 139 9.83 -7.15 6.73
CA PHE A 139 8.78 -6.77 5.81
C PHE A 139 7.45 -6.68 6.53
N PHE A 140 6.89 -5.48 6.55
CA PHE A 140 5.57 -5.19 7.11
C PHE A 140 4.79 -4.31 6.14
N LEU A 141 3.54 -4.62 5.86
CA LEU A 141 2.72 -3.82 4.94
C LEU A 141 2.58 -2.36 5.38
N ALA A 142 2.60 -2.11 6.69
CA ALA A 142 2.56 -0.77 7.28
C ALA A 142 3.77 0.11 6.91
N ASP A 143 4.89 -0.48 6.46
CA ASP A 143 6.10 0.24 6.05
C ASP A 143 5.99 0.87 4.65
N ASP A 144 4.90 1.61 4.41
CA ASP A 144 4.60 2.31 3.16
C ASP A 144 4.45 1.39 1.92
N TRP A 145 4.19 0.09 2.14
CA TRP A 145 3.92 -0.84 1.05
C TRP A 145 2.47 -0.84 0.60
N LEU A 146 1.56 -0.44 1.48
CA LEU A 146 0.13 -0.36 1.23
C LEU A 146 -0.35 1.07 1.47
N GLY A 147 -0.83 1.72 0.44
CA GLY A 147 -1.56 2.97 0.52
C GLY A 147 -3.07 2.73 0.59
N THR A 148 -3.79 3.73 1.04
CA THR A 148 -5.26 3.74 0.99
C THR A 148 -5.70 5.00 0.28
N VAL A 149 -6.58 4.87 -0.69
CA VAL A 149 -7.24 6.01 -1.33
C VAL A 149 -8.49 6.31 -0.54
N LEU A 150 -8.49 7.50 0.04
CA LEU A 150 -9.70 8.17 0.50
C LEU A 150 -10.08 9.13 -0.62
N PRO A 151 -11.14 8.87 -1.41
CA PRO A 151 -11.64 9.88 -2.31
C PRO A 151 -12.09 11.08 -1.46
N PRO A 152 -12.02 12.31 -2.00
CA PRO A 152 -12.55 13.46 -1.28
C PRO A 152 -13.98 13.10 -0.87
N TYR A 153 -14.26 13.18 0.41
CA TYR A 153 -15.59 12.95 0.96
C TYR A 153 -16.59 13.69 0.09
N ARG A 154 -17.58 13.00 -0.47
CA ARG A 154 -18.57 13.56 -1.41
C ARG A 154 -19.17 14.87 -0.90
N ASN A 155 -19.10 15.10 0.42
CA ASN A 155 -19.59 16.28 1.11
C ASN A 155 -18.59 16.78 2.17
N SER A 156 -17.26 16.77 1.89
CA SER A 156 -16.28 17.24 2.87
C SER A 156 -16.66 18.60 3.43
N GLY A 157 -16.82 18.68 4.76
CA GLY A 157 -17.32 19.86 5.50
C GLY A 157 -18.84 20.06 5.44
N ARG A 158 -19.63 19.15 4.87
CA ARG A 158 -21.10 19.21 4.81
C ARG A 158 -21.79 17.93 5.28
N CYS A 159 -21.05 16.96 5.81
CA CYS A 159 -21.71 15.85 6.48
C CYS A 159 -22.38 16.39 7.74
N THR A 160 -23.72 16.42 7.74
CA THR A 160 -24.55 16.86 8.87
C THR A 160 -25.13 15.65 9.60
N ALA A 161 -24.61 14.45 9.33
CA ALA A 161 -25.01 13.27 10.08
C ALA A 161 -24.72 13.49 11.56
N ASP A 162 -25.65 13.11 12.40
CA ASP A 162 -25.45 13.04 13.84
C ASP A 162 -24.35 12.01 14.11
N GLU A 163 -23.41 12.32 14.99
CA GLU A 163 -22.34 11.38 15.36
C GLU A 163 -22.92 10.12 16.04
N ASP A 164 -24.11 10.23 16.62
CA ASP A 164 -24.85 9.12 17.24
C ASP A 164 -25.67 8.29 16.21
N ASP A 165 -25.77 8.73 14.94
CA ASP A 165 -26.47 8.00 13.88
C ASP A 165 -25.50 7.13 13.09
N ILE A 166 -25.48 5.84 13.45
CA ILE A 166 -24.57 4.82 12.86
C ILE A 166 -24.64 4.78 11.32
N ASP A 167 -25.83 4.98 10.76
CA ASP A 167 -26.08 4.98 9.31
C ASP A 167 -26.33 6.39 8.74
N GLY A 168 -26.03 7.43 9.48
CA GLY A 168 -26.36 8.82 9.15
C GLY A 168 -25.76 9.33 7.85
N CYS A 169 -24.77 8.64 7.29
CA CYS A 169 -24.21 8.95 5.98
C CYS A 169 -23.54 7.72 5.32
N ALA A 170 -23.27 7.83 4.02
CA ALA A 170 -22.49 6.87 3.22
C ALA A 170 -21.39 7.61 2.43
N CYS A 171 -20.64 8.47 3.14
CA CYS A 171 -19.74 9.42 2.51
C CYS A 171 -18.37 8.82 2.16
N VAL A 172 -17.96 7.75 2.87
CA VAL A 172 -16.60 7.20 2.79
C VAL A 172 -16.57 6.00 1.86
N ALA A 173 -15.62 6.01 0.95
CA ALA A 173 -15.22 4.84 0.17
C ALA A 173 -13.71 4.71 0.27
N LEU A 174 -13.24 3.56 0.71
CA LEU A 174 -11.84 3.25 0.90
C LEU A 174 -11.41 2.22 -0.13
N SER A 175 -10.25 2.41 -0.73
CA SER A 175 -9.62 1.35 -1.53
C SER A 175 -8.13 1.29 -1.26
N THR A 176 -7.57 0.08 -1.26
CA THR A 176 -6.13 -0.11 -1.16
C THR A 176 -5.42 0.28 -2.46
N ARG A 177 -4.12 0.56 -2.35
CA ARG A 177 -3.18 0.71 -3.46
C ARG A 177 -1.86 0.05 -3.10
N GLY A 178 -1.36 -0.77 -3.99
CA GLY A 178 -0.06 -1.41 -3.85
C GLY A 178 -0.10 -2.92 -3.70
N LEU A 179 -1.27 -3.55 -3.59
CA LEU A 179 -1.39 -5.00 -3.55
C LEU A 179 -0.99 -5.65 -4.88
N GLY A 180 -1.19 -4.95 -6.00
CA GLY A 180 -0.81 -5.45 -7.33
C GLY A 180 0.68 -5.83 -7.44
N ARG A 181 1.59 -5.15 -6.71
CA ARG A 181 3.02 -5.53 -6.67
C ARG A 181 3.29 -6.87 -5.97
N PHE A 182 2.30 -7.37 -5.22
CA PHE A 182 2.31 -8.69 -4.58
C PHE A 182 1.45 -9.70 -5.34
N GLY A 183 1.02 -9.37 -6.57
CA GLY A 183 0.17 -10.25 -7.39
C GLY A 183 -1.26 -10.38 -6.91
N LEU A 184 -1.72 -9.48 -6.05
CA LEU A 184 -3.04 -9.52 -5.42
C LEU A 184 -3.94 -8.39 -5.95
N PRO A 185 -5.27 -8.60 -6.03
CA PRO A 185 -6.21 -7.54 -6.35
C PRO A 185 -6.27 -6.50 -5.23
N GLU A 186 -6.57 -5.25 -5.60
CA GLU A 186 -6.85 -4.22 -4.61
C GLU A 186 -8.19 -4.49 -3.93
N LEU A 187 -8.30 -4.05 -2.68
CA LEU A 187 -9.49 -4.20 -1.85
C LEU A 187 -10.26 -2.88 -1.79
N GLU A 188 -11.58 -2.95 -1.59
CA GLU A 188 -12.39 -1.77 -1.33
C GLU A 188 -13.53 -2.01 -0.34
N ILE A 189 -13.90 -0.96 0.37
CA ILE A 189 -15.14 -0.86 1.16
C ILE A 189 -15.81 0.45 0.74
N THR A 190 -17.10 0.39 0.42
CA THR A 190 -17.90 1.57 0.03
C THR A 190 -19.06 1.76 0.98
N ASP A 191 -19.69 2.94 0.91
CA ASP A 191 -20.89 3.29 1.67
C ASP A 191 -20.69 3.28 3.20
N VAL A 192 -19.47 3.62 3.64
CA VAL A 192 -19.11 3.73 5.05
C VAL A 192 -19.53 5.11 5.59
N ALA A 193 -20.13 5.13 6.76
CA ALA A 193 -20.39 6.37 7.47
C ALA A 193 -19.08 6.97 8.04
N CYS A 194 -19.02 8.31 8.08
CA CYS A 194 -17.79 9.02 8.48
C CYS A 194 -17.20 8.58 9.83
N PRO A 195 -17.99 8.28 10.89
CA PRO A 195 -17.44 7.84 12.17
C PRO A 195 -16.74 6.46 12.11
N HIS A 196 -16.99 5.67 11.07
CA HIS A 196 -16.47 4.30 10.94
C HIS A 196 -15.30 4.14 9.97
N ASP A 197 -14.73 5.25 9.48
CA ASP A 197 -13.67 5.25 8.48
C ASP A 197 -12.40 4.52 8.97
N LEU A 198 -12.02 4.69 10.24
CA LEU A 198 -10.87 4.00 10.84
C LEU A 198 -11.10 2.49 10.97
N ALA A 199 -12.29 2.08 11.39
CA ALA A 199 -12.66 0.68 11.48
C ALA A 199 -12.60 0.02 10.09
N ALA A 200 -13.19 0.66 9.08
CA ALA A 200 -13.15 0.20 7.70
C ALA A 200 -11.72 0.15 7.15
N LEU A 201 -10.88 1.15 7.45
CA LEU A 201 -9.46 1.17 7.07
C LEU A 201 -8.70 0.00 7.67
N ASN A 202 -8.89 -0.26 8.97
CA ASN A 202 -8.18 -1.34 9.67
C ASN A 202 -8.67 -2.73 9.23
N ILE A 203 -9.94 -2.88 8.86
CA ILE A 203 -10.45 -4.10 8.21
C ILE A 203 -9.80 -4.33 6.84
N LEU A 204 -9.67 -3.29 6.00
CA LEU A 204 -8.96 -3.43 4.71
C LEU A 204 -7.49 -3.84 4.92
N ARG A 205 -6.79 -3.23 5.87
CA ARG A 205 -5.40 -3.53 6.22
C ARG A 205 -5.23 -4.98 6.69
N THR A 206 -6.12 -5.42 7.57
CA THR A 206 -6.11 -6.80 8.10
C THR A 206 -6.41 -7.81 7.00
N THR A 207 -7.38 -7.50 6.13
CA THR A 207 -7.72 -8.34 4.97
C THR A 207 -6.55 -8.44 3.99
N ALA A 208 -5.89 -7.33 3.69
CA ALA A 208 -4.69 -7.30 2.85
C ALA A 208 -3.58 -8.18 3.41
N GLN A 209 -3.32 -8.08 4.72
CA GLN A 209 -2.33 -8.91 5.41
C GLN A 209 -2.70 -10.40 5.36
N ARG A 210 -3.98 -10.74 5.54
CA ARG A 210 -4.48 -12.11 5.46
C ARG A 210 -4.30 -12.72 4.08
N LEU A 211 -4.45 -11.93 3.02
CA LEU A 211 -4.29 -12.38 1.64
C LEU A 211 -2.83 -12.43 1.19
N LEU A 212 -1.95 -11.66 1.82
CA LEU A 212 -0.55 -11.48 1.39
C LEU A 212 0.22 -12.79 1.11
N PRO A 213 0.10 -13.86 1.92
CA PRO A 213 0.80 -15.12 1.66
C PRO A 213 0.47 -15.75 0.30
N LEU A 214 -0.74 -15.53 -0.24
CA LEU A 214 -1.14 -16.06 -1.55
C LEU A 214 -0.27 -15.52 -2.67
N GLY A 215 0.18 -14.27 -2.57
CA GLY A 215 1.00 -13.62 -3.59
C GLY A 215 2.30 -14.34 -3.92
N ARG A 216 2.77 -15.25 -3.05
CA ARG A 216 3.97 -16.08 -3.30
C ARG A 216 3.69 -17.35 -4.10
N HIS A 217 2.43 -17.64 -4.38
CA HIS A 217 1.99 -18.88 -4.99
C HIS A 217 1.28 -18.56 -6.31
N PRO A 218 1.98 -18.59 -7.47
CA PRO A 218 1.36 -18.34 -8.77
C PRO A 218 0.21 -19.30 -9.07
N GLY A 219 -0.78 -18.83 -9.82
CA GLY A 219 -1.92 -19.61 -10.25
C GLY A 219 -3.24 -19.16 -9.62
N ASP A 220 -4.29 -19.96 -9.82
CA ASP A 220 -5.64 -19.66 -9.35
C ASP A 220 -5.85 -20.18 -7.92
N HIS A 221 -6.28 -19.28 -7.05
CA HIS A 221 -6.61 -19.58 -5.66
C HIS A 221 -8.10 -19.38 -5.43
N THR A 222 -8.80 -20.47 -5.18
CA THR A 222 -10.23 -20.41 -4.81
C THR A 222 -10.35 -20.27 -3.30
N LEU A 223 -10.86 -19.12 -2.87
CA LEU A 223 -11.11 -18.80 -1.47
C LEU A 223 -12.58 -19.02 -1.11
N PRO A 224 -12.88 -19.41 0.14
CA PRO A 224 -14.25 -19.31 0.63
C PRO A 224 -14.72 -17.87 0.54
N GLY A 225 -15.99 -17.65 0.23
CA GLY A 225 -16.57 -16.31 0.12
C GLY A 225 -16.59 -15.57 1.48
N GLU A 226 -16.38 -16.27 2.58
CA GLU A 226 -16.14 -15.69 3.92
C GLU A 226 -14.73 -16.02 4.37
N LEU A 227 -14.00 -15.00 4.77
CA LEU A 227 -12.63 -15.06 5.26
C LEU A 227 -12.63 -14.71 6.75
N LEU A 228 -11.88 -15.45 7.54
CA LEU A 228 -11.69 -15.18 8.96
C LEU A 228 -10.41 -14.37 9.17
N LEU A 229 -10.56 -13.15 9.65
CA LEU A 229 -9.47 -12.28 10.05
C LEU A 229 -9.13 -12.49 11.52
N THR A 230 -7.86 -12.59 11.84
CA THR A 230 -7.40 -12.84 13.21
C THR A 230 -6.64 -11.63 13.77
N SER A 231 -6.55 -11.56 15.08
CA SER A 231 -5.68 -10.59 15.77
C SER A 231 -4.22 -10.70 15.30
N ALA A 232 -3.76 -11.90 14.96
CA ALA A 232 -2.42 -12.11 14.41
C ALA A 232 -2.24 -11.48 13.03
N ASP A 233 -3.26 -11.49 12.15
CA ASP A 233 -3.21 -10.82 10.84
C ASP A 233 -3.08 -9.30 11.04
N PHE A 234 -3.84 -8.72 11.96
CA PHE A 234 -3.78 -7.30 12.27
C PHE A 234 -2.41 -6.91 12.85
N SER A 235 -1.93 -7.67 13.83
CA SER A 235 -0.62 -7.44 14.45
C SER A 235 0.52 -7.54 13.43
N ALA A 236 0.45 -8.56 12.54
CA ALA A 236 1.46 -8.76 11.49
C ALA A 236 1.50 -7.62 10.47
N PHE A 237 0.38 -6.96 10.19
CA PHE A 237 0.36 -5.76 9.35
C PHE A 237 1.32 -4.68 9.89
N TRP A 238 1.34 -4.50 11.21
CA TRP A 238 2.17 -3.52 11.93
C TRP A 238 3.56 -4.02 12.29
N GLY A 239 3.88 -5.28 12.00
CA GLY A 239 5.12 -5.91 12.42
C GLY A 239 5.14 -6.30 13.91
N ASN A 240 3.98 -6.35 14.55
CA ASN A 240 3.84 -6.82 15.91
C ASN A 240 3.56 -8.33 15.92
N ARG A 241 3.92 -9.01 17.01
CA ARG A 241 3.70 -10.45 17.20
C ARG A 241 2.62 -10.74 18.25
N ASP A 242 2.33 -9.78 19.10
CA ASP A 242 1.38 -9.97 20.18
C ASP A 242 -0.06 -9.76 19.66
N PRO A 243 -1.01 -10.60 20.06
CA PRO A 243 -2.41 -10.40 19.74
C PRO A 243 -2.91 -9.07 20.27
N MET A 244 -3.74 -8.38 19.51
CA MET A 244 -4.29 -7.07 19.90
C MET A 244 -5.75 -7.16 20.36
N TRP A 245 -6.38 -8.33 20.22
CA TRP A 245 -7.68 -8.67 20.81
C TRP A 245 -7.81 -10.17 21.03
N ASP A 246 -8.70 -10.60 21.93
CA ASP A 246 -8.90 -11.99 22.37
C ASP A 246 -10.26 -12.59 21.97
N ASP A 247 -11.18 -11.79 21.41
CA ASP A 247 -12.59 -12.18 21.17
C ASP A 247 -12.80 -13.12 19.96
N GLY A 248 -11.72 -13.71 19.44
CA GLY A 248 -11.79 -14.61 18.31
C GLY A 248 -11.65 -13.93 16.94
N PRO A 249 -11.83 -14.67 15.84
CA PRO A 249 -11.68 -14.13 14.49
C PRO A 249 -12.91 -13.34 14.06
N ILE A 250 -12.67 -12.31 13.22
CA ILE A 250 -13.70 -11.49 12.58
C ILE A 250 -13.97 -12.09 11.20
N ALA A 251 -15.23 -12.41 10.91
CA ALA A 251 -15.62 -12.86 9.58
C ALA A 251 -15.85 -11.67 8.66
N VAL A 252 -15.28 -11.71 7.45
CA VAL A 252 -15.55 -10.78 6.35
C VAL A 252 -15.96 -11.55 5.11
N ARG A 253 -16.86 -10.99 4.31
CA ARG A 253 -17.26 -11.55 3.03
C ARG A 253 -16.53 -10.83 1.90
N LEU A 254 -15.88 -11.61 1.03
CA LEU A 254 -15.24 -11.11 -0.18
C LEU A 254 -16.18 -11.22 -1.39
N THR A 255 -16.22 -10.19 -2.21
CA THR A 255 -16.99 -10.15 -3.46
C THR A 255 -16.17 -9.55 -4.59
N GLU A 256 -16.26 -10.13 -5.77
CA GLU A 256 -15.66 -9.51 -6.96
C GLU A 256 -16.55 -8.36 -7.42
N ASN A 257 -15.96 -7.24 -7.76
CA ASN A 257 -16.65 -6.11 -8.36
C ASN A 257 -16.29 -5.92 -9.83
N ALA A 258 -17.05 -5.07 -10.52
CA ALA A 258 -16.85 -4.81 -11.95
C ALA A 258 -15.50 -4.11 -12.26
N SER A 259 -14.84 -3.54 -11.28
CA SER A 259 -13.54 -2.87 -11.44
C SER A 259 -12.33 -3.82 -11.30
N GLY A 260 -12.57 -5.11 -11.03
CA GLY A 260 -11.51 -6.09 -10.75
C GLY A 260 -10.91 -5.97 -9.36
N ARG A 261 -11.54 -5.24 -8.45
CA ARG A 261 -11.20 -5.18 -7.03
C ARG A 261 -12.03 -6.17 -6.24
N LEU A 262 -11.58 -6.48 -5.05
CA LEU A 262 -12.37 -7.26 -4.10
C LEU A 262 -13.08 -6.32 -3.12
N GLY A 263 -14.40 -6.36 -3.12
CA GLY A 263 -15.22 -5.73 -2.10
C GLY A 263 -15.12 -6.52 -0.79
N VAL A 264 -14.94 -5.81 0.32
CA VAL A 264 -14.94 -6.36 1.68
C VAL A 264 -16.24 -5.92 2.35
N LEU A 265 -17.04 -6.88 2.78
CA LEU A 265 -18.41 -6.70 3.29
C LEU A 265 -18.58 -7.45 4.62
N PRO A 266 -19.62 -7.14 5.40
CA PRO A 266 -20.03 -7.95 6.53
C PRO A 266 -20.27 -9.41 6.13
N PRO A 267 -20.14 -10.39 7.06
CA PRO A 267 -20.49 -11.77 6.79
C PRO A 267 -21.96 -11.89 6.39
N ALA A 268 -22.30 -12.88 5.55
CA ALA A 268 -23.66 -13.06 5.03
C ALA A 268 -24.70 -13.33 6.13
N ALA A 269 -24.26 -13.84 7.26
CA ALA A 269 -25.13 -14.13 8.41
C ALA A 269 -25.43 -12.89 9.26
N PHE A 270 -24.70 -11.78 9.09
CA PHE A 270 -24.96 -10.56 9.84
C PHE A 270 -26.25 -9.91 9.33
N PRO A 271 -27.23 -9.63 10.19
CA PRO A 271 -28.57 -9.18 9.76
C PRO A 271 -28.65 -7.66 9.52
N GLY A 272 -27.64 -6.91 9.94
CA GLY A 272 -27.62 -5.45 9.94
C GLY A 272 -26.92 -4.85 8.72
N THR A 273 -26.69 -3.55 8.79
CA THR A 273 -25.97 -2.77 7.79
C THR A 273 -24.45 -2.94 7.90
N LEU A 274 -23.70 -2.42 6.93
CA LEU A 274 -22.24 -2.36 7.01
C LEU A 274 -21.78 -1.54 8.22
N ASN A 275 -22.42 -0.41 8.48
CA ASN A 275 -22.02 0.51 9.55
C ASN A 275 -22.34 -0.07 10.93
N GLU A 276 -23.50 -0.73 11.09
CA GLU A 276 -23.81 -1.48 12.30
C GLU A 276 -22.79 -2.58 12.57
N TRP A 277 -22.37 -3.32 11.52
CA TRP A 277 -21.32 -4.33 11.66
C TRP A 277 -19.96 -3.73 12.06
N LEU A 278 -19.56 -2.63 11.44
CA LEU A 278 -18.32 -1.93 11.78
C LEU A 278 -18.34 -1.42 13.23
N TRP A 279 -19.53 -1.03 13.75
CA TRP A 279 -19.68 -0.50 15.10
C TRP A 279 -19.77 -1.58 16.17
N ASP A 280 -20.64 -2.58 15.95
CA ASP A 280 -21.03 -3.54 17.00
C ASP A 280 -20.12 -4.77 17.08
N GLU A 281 -19.58 -5.22 15.93
CA GLU A 281 -18.90 -6.53 15.83
C GLU A 281 -17.38 -6.42 15.85
N LEU A 282 -16.82 -5.21 15.73
CA LEU A 282 -15.38 -5.06 15.67
C LEU A 282 -14.75 -4.77 17.05
N PRO A 283 -13.57 -5.37 17.34
CA PRO A 283 -12.81 -5.03 18.55
C PRO A 283 -12.46 -3.53 18.61
N PRO A 284 -12.48 -2.93 19.80
CA PRO A 284 -12.23 -1.49 19.98
C PRO A 284 -10.92 -0.99 19.33
N VAL A 285 -9.87 -1.82 19.31
CA VAL A 285 -8.58 -1.49 18.72
C VAL A 285 -8.66 -1.19 17.22
N LEU A 286 -9.66 -1.72 16.50
CA LEU A 286 -9.86 -1.43 15.08
C LEU A 286 -10.44 -0.04 14.84
N HIS A 287 -10.98 0.62 15.86
CA HIS A 287 -11.49 2.00 15.80
C HIS A 287 -10.40 3.03 16.16
N GLU A 288 -9.18 2.59 16.45
CA GLU A 288 -8.10 3.47 16.91
C GLU A 288 -7.10 3.76 15.78
N LEU A 289 -6.47 4.94 15.84
CA LEU A 289 -5.27 5.26 15.10
C LEU A 289 -4.08 4.56 15.77
N LEU A 290 -3.36 3.74 15.04
CA LEU A 290 -2.22 3.00 15.58
C LEU A 290 -0.89 3.52 15.04
N GLY A 291 0.10 3.54 15.93
CA GLY A 291 1.51 3.72 15.64
C GLY A 291 1.83 4.80 14.60
N TRP A 292 2.11 4.40 13.38
CA TRP A 292 2.48 5.29 12.27
C TRP A 292 1.39 6.29 11.85
N ASP A 293 0.13 5.98 12.07
CA ASP A 293 -0.97 6.91 11.80
C ASP A 293 -0.98 8.06 12.79
N LEU A 294 -0.54 7.84 14.03
CA LEU A 294 -0.39 8.90 15.04
C LEU A 294 0.74 9.87 14.67
N GLU A 295 1.84 9.38 14.13
CA GLU A 295 2.93 10.23 13.65
C GLU A 295 2.51 11.08 12.45
N ARG A 296 1.66 10.52 11.57
CA ARG A 296 1.10 11.22 10.39
C ARG A 296 -0.01 12.21 10.73
N ALA A 297 -0.80 11.91 11.75
CA ALA A 297 -1.90 12.78 12.21
C ALA A 297 -1.42 13.95 13.07
N ALA A 298 -0.16 13.96 13.53
CA ALA A 298 0.38 15.07 14.28
C ALA A 298 0.47 16.33 13.38
N PRO A 299 -0.10 17.48 13.76
CA PRO A 299 0.05 18.70 12.98
C PRO A 299 1.53 19.07 12.89
N PRO A 300 1.99 19.61 11.76
CA PRO A 300 3.34 20.12 11.64
C PRO A 300 3.55 21.18 12.71
N GLY A 301 4.55 20.94 13.60
CA GLY A 301 4.92 21.81 14.70
C GLY A 301 5.56 23.14 14.24
#